data_019e756af40426d22c0d9f13f35bbcb3
#
_entry.id   019e756af40426d22c0d9f13f35bbcb3
#
_cell.length_a   1.000
_cell.length_b   1.000
_cell.length_c   1.000
_cell.angle_alpha   90.00
_cell.angle_beta   90.00
_cell.angle_gamma   90.00
#
_symmetry.space_group_name_H-M   'P 1'
#
loop_
_entity.id
_entity.type
_entity.pdbx_description
1 polymer ?
#
loop_
_entity_poly.entity_id
_entity_poly.type
_entity_poly.pdbx_seq_one_letter_code
_entity_poly.pdbx_strand_id
1 'polypeptide(L)'
;MIATGAILDGYPPLIPSISVGIMTPEEGRVEVRRQAEAGVDMIKVYSRLDKDVFLAILEEAQKQGLMVVGHIPDTVYLEDAATAGLRSSEHFFGFEKVIAKLLGEPVNLHYAGMGSYASYFQRLGEVNPEELQGVYQRIRASGMTICPTIITFKVGTDQKAFQTGNFPRREYISQMVMDIWQSQWGQQNDLSDYIWKNWAQMVSELNKAGVPLMVGTDLMFPGIFPGYSVHEEMVIWQQAGIPAVDILRSATIVPAQFMGLGERLGSVSEGKTASLVLVRGNPLEDISNTQQIESVFLRGQYFSRQDLDRLLDEAKKLARP
;
A
#
# COMPACT_ATOMS: atom_id res chain seq x y z
N MET A 1 5.42 -2.12 17.18
CA MET A 1 4.67 -1.58 16.01
C MET A 1 5.60 -0.62 15.33
N ILE A 2 5.61 -0.57 14.02
CA ILE A 2 6.29 0.47 13.23
C ILE A 2 5.20 1.38 12.70
N ALA A 3 5.35 2.69 12.85
CA ALA A 3 4.30 3.63 12.53
C ALA A 3 4.85 4.96 11.97
N THR A 4 4.08 5.58 11.10
CA THR A 4 4.24 6.99 10.74
C THR A 4 3.53 7.88 11.77
N GLY A 5 3.87 9.16 11.76
CA GLY A 5 3.06 10.19 12.40
C GLY A 5 1.84 10.59 11.57
N ALA A 6 1.33 11.79 11.81
CA ALA A 6 0.30 12.37 10.95
C ALA A 6 0.81 12.49 9.51
N ILE A 7 -0.09 12.33 8.55
CA ILE A 7 0.22 12.48 7.12
C ILE A 7 0.58 13.93 6.83
N LEU A 8 1.67 14.18 6.11
CA LEU A 8 2.02 15.51 5.61
C LEU A 8 1.41 15.69 4.21
N ASP A 9 0.48 16.60 4.08
CA ASP A 9 -0.23 16.88 2.83
C ASP A 9 -0.24 18.39 2.54
N GLY A 10 -0.56 18.78 1.31
CA GLY A 10 -0.80 20.20 1.00
C GLY A 10 -2.04 20.75 1.69
N TYR A 11 -2.24 22.07 1.60
CA TYR A 11 -3.40 22.71 2.22
C TYR A 11 -4.47 23.06 1.16
N PRO A 12 -5.76 22.76 1.41
CA PRO A 12 -6.31 21.92 2.49
C PRO A 12 -5.96 20.43 2.26
N PRO A 13 -5.66 19.66 3.32
CA PRO A 13 -5.30 18.26 3.16
C PRO A 13 -6.48 17.41 2.68
N LEU A 14 -6.18 16.32 1.96
CA LEU A 14 -7.22 15.41 1.44
C LEU A 14 -8.00 14.71 2.56
N ILE A 15 -7.31 14.35 3.65
CA ILE A 15 -7.91 13.66 4.80
C ILE A 15 -7.62 14.46 6.08
N PRO A 16 -8.42 15.52 6.37
CA PRO A 16 -8.12 16.44 7.47
C PRO A 16 -8.04 15.81 8.85
N SER A 17 -8.73 14.68 9.06
CA SER A 17 -8.79 14.01 10.37
C SER A 17 -7.48 13.33 10.79
N ILE A 18 -6.58 13.03 9.85
CA ILE A 18 -5.31 12.32 10.09
C ILE A 18 -4.10 13.00 9.44
N SER A 19 -4.29 14.17 8.83
CA SER A 19 -3.24 14.88 8.09
C SER A 19 -2.96 16.26 8.68
N VAL A 20 -1.73 16.72 8.48
CA VAL A 20 -1.31 18.09 8.69
C VAL A 20 -1.15 18.76 7.33
N GLY A 21 -1.85 19.89 7.12
CA GLY A 21 -1.71 20.68 5.90
C GLY A 21 -0.46 21.55 5.96
N ILE A 22 0.38 21.47 4.94
CA ILE A 22 1.67 22.15 4.83
C ILE A 22 1.63 23.06 3.59
N MET A 23 1.96 24.33 3.76
CA MET A 23 1.96 25.33 2.68
C MET A 23 3.37 25.78 2.27
N THR A 24 4.33 25.68 3.18
CA THR A 24 5.68 26.17 2.93
C THR A 24 6.75 25.12 3.25
N PRO A 25 7.92 25.20 2.59
CA PRO A 25 9.06 24.34 2.90
C PRO A 25 9.48 24.35 4.38
N GLU A 26 9.40 25.51 5.05
CA GLU A 26 9.78 25.61 6.45
C GLU A 26 8.76 24.96 7.37
N GLU A 27 7.46 25.10 7.10
CA GLU A 27 6.41 24.33 7.81
C GLU A 27 6.64 22.82 7.69
N GLY A 28 7.03 22.35 6.49
CA GLY A 28 7.38 20.94 6.26
C GLY A 28 8.56 20.49 7.15
N ARG A 29 9.65 21.28 7.20
CA ARG A 29 10.80 20.97 8.06
C ARG A 29 10.45 20.97 9.55
N VAL A 30 9.67 21.96 10.00
CA VAL A 30 9.20 22.04 11.40
C VAL A 30 8.39 20.79 11.76
N GLU A 31 7.47 20.40 10.92
CA GLU A 31 6.62 19.25 11.19
C GLU A 31 7.40 17.93 11.19
N VAL A 32 8.38 17.75 10.29
CA VAL A 32 9.27 16.58 10.31
C VAL A 32 10.03 16.50 11.63
N ARG A 33 10.62 17.62 12.11
CA ARG A 33 11.31 17.66 13.41
C ARG A 33 10.36 17.29 14.56
N ARG A 34 9.14 17.85 14.56
CA ARG A 34 8.12 17.56 15.58
C ARG A 34 7.78 16.06 15.62
N GLN A 35 7.62 15.44 14.47
CA GLN A 35 7.32 14.00 14.39
C GLN A 35 8.52 13.15 14.80
N ALA A 36 9.75 13.55 14.43
CA ALA A 36 10.98 12.90 14.87
C ALA A 36 11.11 12.93 16.41
N GLU A 37 10.86 14.08 17.04
CA GLU A 37 10.84 14.23 18.50
C GLU A 37 9.77 13.37 19.18
N ALA A 38 8.63 13.15 18.51
CA ALA A 38 7.57 12.26 18.98
C ALA A 38 7.92 10.76 18.82
N GLY A 39 9.05 10.42 18.18
CA GLY A 39 9.55 9.06 18.06
C GLY A 39 8.85 8.23 17.00
N VAL A 40 8.39 8.83 15.90
CA VAL A 40 7.86 8.09 14.76
C VAL A 40 8.98 7.30 14.05
N ASP A 41 8.61 6.20 13.40
CA ASP A 41 9.57 5.39 12.64
C ASP A 41 9.78 5.93 11.21
N MET A 42 8.78 6.61 10.63
CA MET A 42 8.80 7.12 9.26
C MET A 42 7.89 8.35 9.11
N ILE A 43 8.13 9.13 8.06
CA ILE A 43 7.27 10.23 7.63
C ILE A 43 6.38 9.77 6.47
N LYS A 44 5.07 10.00 6.55
CA LYS A 44 4.12 9.76 5.45
C LYS A 44 3.81 11.06 4.73
N VAL A 45 4.06 11.11 3.43
CA VAL A 45 3.69 12.24 2.53
C VAL A 45 2.47 11.88 1.67
N TYR A 46 1.76 12.92 1.20
CA TYR A 46 0.51 12.73 0.46
C TYR A 46 0.43 13.63 -0.80
N SER A 47 -0.72 13.59 -1.47
CA SER A 47 -0.88 13.97 -2.88
C SER A 47 -0.79 15.47 -3.16
N ARG A 48 -1.20 16.35 -2.22
CA ARG A 48 -1.34 17.80 -2.48
C ARG A 48 -0.12 18.66 -2.17
N LEU A 49 0.99 18.06 -1.76
CA LEU A 49 2.20 18.80 -1.48
C LEU A 49 2.74 19.49 -2.75
N ASP A 50 3.16 20.74 -2.60
CA ASP A 50 3.96 21.40 -3.63
C ASP A 50 5.37 20.78 -3.70
N LYS A 51 5.98 20.81 -4.90
CA LYS A 51 7.27 20.15 -5.15
C LYS A 51 8.38 20.61 -4.21
N ASP A 52 8.49 21.91 -3.94
CA ASP A 52 9.49 22.49 -3.06
C ASP A 52 9.27 22.11 -1.59
N VAL A 53 8.02 22.03 -1.16
CA VAL A 53 7.63 21.53 0.17
C VAL A 53 7.98 20.04 0.30
N PHE A 54 7.64 19.23 -0.69
CA PHE A 54 7.98 17.81 -0.71
C PHE A 54 9.51 17.57 -0.61
N LEU A 55 10.29 18.30 -1.39
CA LEU A 55 11.76 18.21 -1.35
C LEU A 55 12.34 18.64 0.01
N ALA A 56 11.78 19.68 0.63
CA ALA A 56 12.18 20.12 1.97
C ALA A 56 11.87 19.08 3.06
N ILE A 57 10.74 18.38 2.94
CA ILE A 57 10.38 17.26 3.83
C ILE A 57 11.39 16.12 3.68
N LEU A 58 11.72 15.72 2.45
CA LEU A 58 12.70 14.66 2.19
C LEU A 58 14.09 15.01 2.78
N GLU A 59 14.56 16.23 2.52
CA GLU A 59 15.83 16.73 3.03
C GLU A 59 15.88 16.71 4.56
N GLU A 60 14.84 17.22 5.22
CA GLU A 60 14.80 17.28 6.68
C GLU A 60 14.66 15.89 7.30
N ALA A 61 13.82 15.02 6.73
CA ALA A 61 13.69 13.64 7.19
C ALA A 61 15.00 12.88 7.12
N GLN A 62 15.79 13.08 6.05
CA GLN A 62 17.13 12.52 5.93
C GLN A 62 18.07 12.99 7.05
N LYS A 63 18.03 14.29 7.43
CA LYS A 63 18.80 14.83 8.56
C LYS A 63 18.41 14.21 9.89
N GLN A 64 17.11 13.89 10.06
CA GLN A 64 16.57 13.24 11.24
C GLN A 64 16.75 11.70 11.22
N GLY A 65 17.33 11.13 10.16
CA GLY A 65 17.47 9.67 9.99
C GLY A 65 16.17 8.92 9.75
N LEU A 66 15.11 9.62 9.29
CA LEU A 66 13.80 9.05 9.00
C LEU A 66 13.62 8.77 7.52
N MET A 67 12.96 7.64 7.21
CA MET A 67 12.50 7.35 5.85
C MET A 67 11.23 8.14 5.54
N VAL A 68 11.07 8.56 4.28
CA VAL A 68 9.84 9.14 3.76
C VAL A 68 9.16 8.13 2.85
N VAL A 69 7.88 7.89 3.08
CA VAL A 69 7.02 6.93 2.37
C VAL A 69 5.71 7.60 1.98
N GLY A 70 4.95 7.04 1.05
CA GLY A 70 3.60 7.52 0.78
C GLY A 70 3.31 7.77 -0.69
N HIS A 71 2.42 8.73 -0.94
CA HIS A 71 2.06 9.11 -2.30
C HIS A 71 3.12 9.99 -2.94
N ILE A 72 3.32 9.84 -4.22
CA ILE A 72 4.06 10.84 -5.01
C ILE A 72 3.12 12.03 -5.23
N PRO A 73 3.48 13.23 -4.76
CA PRO A 73 2.62 14.40 -4.91
C PRO A 73 2.27 14.70 -6.37
N ASP A 74 1.11 15.30 -6.61
CA ASP A 74 0.65 15.61 -7.97
C ASP A 74 1.60 16.55 -8.72
N THR A 75 2.30 17.42 -7.99
CA THR A 75 3.30 18.36 -8.52
C THR A 75 4.65 17.72 -8.85
N VAL A 76 4.83 16.41 -8.58
CA VAL A 76 6.13 15.71 -8.68
C VAL A 76 6.03 14.55 -9.67
N TYR A 77 7.04 14.38 -10.52
CA TYR A 77 7.17 13.18 -11.34
C TYR A 77 7.74 12.00 -10.53
N LEU A 78 7.36 10.80 -10.91
CA LEU A 78 7.79 9.56 -10.23
C LEU A 78 9.31 9.44 -10.16
N GLU A 79 10.00 9.70 -11.27
CA GLU A 79 11.45 9.62 -11.34
C GLU A 79 12.14 10.69 -10.47
N ASP A 80 11.55 11.90 -10.37
CA ASP A 80 12.05 12.97 -9.50
C ASP A 80 11.91 12.56 -8.02
N ALA A 81 10.76 12.00 -7.63
CA ALA A 81 10.52 11.52 -6.27
C ALA A 81 11.48 10.40 -5.87
N ALA A 82 11.68 9.43 -6.79
CA ALA A 82 12.61 8.33 -6.59
C ALA A 82 14.06 8.82 -6.43
N THR A 83 14.48 9.77 -7.26
CA THR A 83 15.83 10.36 -7.20
C THR A 83 16.03 11.21 -5.96
N ALA A 84 14.99 11.91 -5.49
CA ALA A 84 15.02 12.74 -4.29
C ALA A 84 15.03 11.92 -2.99
N GLY A 85 14.82 10.59 -3.06
CA GLY A 85 14.95 9.71 -1.90
C GLY A 85 13.65 9.25 -1.28
N LEU A 86 12.51 9.38 -1.97
CA LEU A 86 11.27 8.72 -1.55
C LEU A 86 11.50 7.20 -1.50
N ARG A 87 11.24 6.58 -0.34
CA ARG A 87 11.60 5.18 -0.11
C ARG A 87 10.55 4.20 -0.59
N SER A 88 9.26 4.57 -0.54
CA SER A 88 8.19 3.78 -1.15
C SER A 88 7.14 4.67 -1.79
N SER A 89 6.58 4.18 -2.92
CA SER A 89 5.36 4.73 -3.52
C SER A 89 4.23 3.75 -3.28
N GLU A 90 3.07 4.29 -2.88
CA GLU A 90 1.89 3.54 -2.54
C GLU A 90 0.77 3.82 -3.55
N HIS A 91 -0.09 2.79 -3.79
CA HIS A 91 -1.28 2.87 -4.63
C HIS A 91 -1.04 3.34 -6.08
N PHE A 92 0.16 3.11 -6.61
CA PHE A 92 0.59 3.56 -7.95
C PHE A 92 0.49 5.07 -8.22
N PHE A 93 0.40 5.91 -7.17
CA PHE A 93 0.47 7.37 -7.36
C PHE A 93 1.76 7.77 -8.08
N GLY A 94 1.63 8.60 -9.11
CA GLY A 94 2.72 9.02 -10.00
C GLY A 94 2.81 8.22 -11.30
N PHE A 95 2.27 7.00 -11.38
CA PHE A 95 2.27 6.21 -12.61
C PHE A 95 1.30 6.75 -13.67
N GLU A 96 0.21 7.39 -13.27
CA GLU A 96 -0.69 8.10 -14.19
C GLU A 96 0.05 9.16 -15.00
N LYS A 97 0.99 9.87 -14.37
CA LYS A 97 1.86 10.87 -15.04
C LYS A 97 2.87 10.23 -15.98
N VAL A 98 3.38 9.05 -15.60
CA VAL A 98 4.24 8.25 -16.48
C VAL A 98 3.47 7.84 -17.74
N ILE A 99 2.27 7.30 -17.58
CA ILE A 99 1.43 6.88 -18.71
C ILE A 99 1.10 8.08 -19.60
N ALA A 100 0.64 9.21 -19.04
CA ALA A 100 0.36 10.42 -19.81
C ALA A 100 1.57 10.88 -20.64
N LYS A 101 2.75 10.93 -20.00
CA LYS A 101 4.00 11.32 -20.67
C LYS A 101 4.36 10.39 -21.82
N LEU A 102 4.25 9.07 -21.62
CA LEU A 102 4.56 8.06 -22.64
C LEU A 102 3.55 8.07 -23.79
N LEU A 103 2.32 8.51 -23.56
CA LEU A 103 1.31 8.74 -24.58
C LEU A 103 1.48 10.09 -25.32
N GLY A 104 2.44 10.93 -24.93
CA GLY A 104 2.67 12.25 -25.50
C GLY A 104 1.60 13.29 -25.09
N GLU A 105 0.91 13.06 -23.99
CA GLU A 105 -0.14 13.94 -23.49
C GLU A 105 0.39 14.97 -22.47
N PRO A 106 -0.27 16.11 -22.34
CA PRO A 106 0.05 17.07 -21.29
C PRO A 106 -0.15 16.42 -19.91
N VAL A 107 0.89 16.45 -19.08
CA VAL A 107 0.82 15.92 -17.71
C VAL A 107 0.15 16.97 -16.82
N ASN A 108 -0.96 16.61 -16.20
CA ASN A 108 -1.59 17.46 -15.19
C ASN A 108 -0.83 17.30 -13.85
N LEU A 109 -0.26 18.41 -13.37
CA LEU A 109 0.46 18.47 -12.09
C LEU A 109 -0.44 18.99 -10.95
N HIS A 110 -1.74 18.88 -11.08
CA HIS A 110 -2.70 19.22 -10.05
C HIS A 110 -3.70 18.08 -9.85
N TYR A 111 -4.13 17.88 -8.62
CA TYR A 111 -5.11 16.84 -8.31
C TYR A 111 -6.42 17.06 -9.07
N ALA A 112 -6.69 16.17 -10.01
CA ALA A 112 -7.88 16.23 -10.87
C ALA A 112 -8.98 15.22 -10.45
N GLY A 113 -8.81 14.57 -9.28
CA GLY A 113 -9.72 13.56 -8.76
C GLY A 113 -9.42 12.14 -9.25
N MET A 114 -9.98 11.15 -8.55
CA MET A 114 -9.74 9.73 -8.83
C MET A 114 -10.20 9.28 -10.23
N GLY A 115 -11.22 9.90 -10.78
CA GLY A 115 -11.68 9.59 -12.15
C GLY A 115 -10.65 9.92 -13.21
N SER A 116 -10.01 11.09 -13.13
CA SER A 116 -8.91 11.47 -14.03
C SER A 116 -7.70 10.56 -13.85
N TYR A 117 -7.32 10.28 -12.61
CA TYR A 117 -6.27 9.33 -12.27
C TYR A 117 -6.51 7.96 -12.90
N ALA A 118 -7.70 7.40 -12.71
CA ALA A 118 -8.08 6.09 -13.21
C ALA A 118 -8.09 6.01 -14.74
N SER A 119 -8.44 7.10 -15.45
CA SER A 119 -8.55 7.13 -16.92
C SER A 119 -7.23 6.82 -17.62
N TYR A 120 -6.09 7.20 -17.06
CA TYR A 120 -4.79 6.89 -17.64
C TYR A 120 -4.48 5.39 -17.58
N PHE A 121 -4.85 4.71 -16.51
CA PHE A 121 -4.63 3.26 -16.40
C PHE A 121 -5.46 2.45 -17.40
N GLN A 122 -6.59 2.97 -17.89
CA GLN A 122 -7.36 2.33 -18.97
C GLN A 122 -6.54 2.23 -20.26
N ARG A 123 -5.65 3.17 -20.45
CA ARG A 123 -4.86 3.34 -21.68
C ARG A 123 -3.46 2.74 -21.56
N LEU A 124 -3.19 1.97 -20.51
CA LEU A 124 -1.89 1.30 -20.32
C LEU A 124 -1.47 0.46 -21.54
N GLY A 125 -2.44 -0.19 -22.20
CA GLY A 125 -2.17 -0.99 -23.42
C GLY A 125 -1.78 -0.18 -24.66
N GLU A 126 -1.89 1.15 -24.64
CA GLU A 126 -1.47 2.04 -25.73
C GLU A 126 -0.02 2.50 -25.57
N VAL A 127 0.56 2.32 -24.36
CA VAL A 127 1.93 2.73 -24.05
C VAL A 127 2.93 1.77 -24.70
N ASN A 128 4.02 2.34 -25.24
CA ASN A 128 5.12 1.52 -25.75
C ASN A 128 5.74 0.68 -24.61
N PRO A 129 5.74 -0.67 -24.72
CA PRO A 129 6.23 -1.54 -23.65
C PRO A 129 7.73 -1.34 -23.34
N GLU A 130 8.57 -1.01 -24.31
CA GLU A 130 10.01 -0.81 -24.11
C GLU A 130 10.27 0.47 -23.29
N GLU A 131 9.53 1.55 -23.58
CA GLU A 131 9.61 2.79 -22.83
C GLU A 131 9.14 2.62 -21.39
N LEU A 132 8.06 1.88 -21.17
CA LEU A 132 7.55 1.55 -19.84
C LEU A 132 8.55 0.69 -19.05
N GLN A 133 9.18 -0.30 -19.69
CA GLN A 133 10.28 -1.07 -19.10
C GLN A 133 11.46 -0.18 -18.71
N GLY A 134 11.78 0.84 -19.51
CA GLY A 134 12.80 1.84 -19.16
C GLY A 134 12.46 2.59 -17.85
N VAL A 135 11.19 2.89 -17.60
CA VAL A 135 10.73 3.48 -16.33
C VAL A 135 10.94 2.49 -15.17
N TYR A 136 10.55 1.24 -15.33
CA TYR A 136 10.73 0.21 -14.29
C TYR A 136 12.20 0.02 -13.91
N GLN A 137 13.11 0.04 -14.89
CA GLN A 137 14.55 -0.04 -14.63
C GLN A 137 15.06 1.18 -13.83
N ARG A 138 14.56 2.38 -14.10
CA ARG A 138 14.92 3.58 -13.31
C ARG A 138 14.41 3.49 -11.87
N ILE A 139 13.18 3.00 -11.66
CA ILE A 139 12.62 2.74 -10.32
C ILE A 139 13.51 1.73 -9.58
N ARG A 140 13.85 0.61 -10.23
CA ARG A 140 14.76 -0.39 -9.66
C ARG A 140 16.10 0.20 -9.26
N ALA A 141 16.69 1.00 -10.13
CA ALA A 141 18.00 1.62 -9.90
C ALA A 141 17.99 2.61 -8.73
N SER A 142 16.87 3.30 -8.48
CA SER A 142 16.69 4.20 -7.33
C SER A 142 16.57 3.46 -5.99
N GLY A 143 16.21 2.17 -6.01
CA GLY A 143 15.92 1.40 -4.80
C GLY A 143 14.58 1.73 -4.16
N MET A 144 13.72 2.53 -4.81
CA MET A 144 12.36 2.79 -4.35
C MET A 144 11.53 1.51 -4.40
N THR A 145 10.77 1.25 -3.35
CA THR A 145 9.85 0.11 -3.24
C THR A 145 8.46 0.53 -3.66
N ILE A 146 7.70 -0.38 -4.27
CA ILE A 146 6.29 -0.15 -4.62
C ILE A 146 5.40 -1.01 -3.73
N CYS A 147 4.38 -0.39 -3.12
CA CYS A 147 3.32 -1.05 -2.35
C CYS A 147 1.96 -0.79 -3.04
N PRO A 148 1.52 -1.66 -3.96
CA PRO A 148 0.45 -1.32 -4.91
C PRO A 148 -0.95 -1.33 -4.31
N THR A 149 -1.24 -2.16 -3.30
CA THR A 149 -2.57 -2.31 -2.67
C THR A 149 -3.73 -2.49 -3.67
N ILE A 150 -3.57 -3.39 -4.63
CA ILE A 150 -4.54 -3.62 -5.72
C ILE A 150 -5.92 -3.99 -5.19
N ILE A 151 -5.96 -4.65 -4.03
CA ILE A 151 -7.18 -5.08 -3.37
C ILE A 151 -8.17 -3.93 -3.15
N THR A 152 -7.73 -2.70 -2.90
CA THR A 152 -8.59 -1.54 -2.71
C THR A 152 -9.46 -1.28 -3.93
N PHE A 153 -8.89 -1.39 -5.13
CA PHE A 153 -9.62 -1.21 -6.38
C PHE A 153 -10.48 -2.42 -6.73
N LYS A 154 -10.00 -3.63 -6.44
CA LYS A 154 -10.78 -4.85 -6.67
C LYS A 154 -12.03 -4.90 -5.81
N VAL A 155 -11.94 -4.65 -4.51
CA VAL A 155 -13.13 -4.61 -3.64
C VAL A 155 -14.09 -3.51 -4.08
N GLY A 156 -13.57 -2.40 -4.61
CA GLY A 156 -14.35 -1.31 -5.15
C GLY A 156 -15.25 -1.68 -6.31
N THR A 157 -14.98 -2.75 -7.03
CA THR A 157 -15.85 -3.22 -8.10
C THR A 157 -17.09 -3.97 -7.59
N ASP A 158 -17.13 -4.39 -6.33
CA ASP A 158 -18.29 -5.09 -5.75
C ASP A 158 -19.38 -4.12 -5.25
N GLN A 159 -20.00 -3.42 -6.19
CA GLN A 159 -21.09 -2.49 -5.93
C GLN A 159 -22.24 -3.13 -5.11
N LYS A 160 -22.52 -4.41 -5.35
CA LYS A 160 -23.58 -5.13 -4.65
C LYS A 160 -23.26 -5.30 -3.17
N ALA A 161 -22.04 -5.66 -2.82
CA ALA A 161 -21.61 -5.78 -1.43
C ALA A 161 -21.77 -4.44 -0.69
N PHE A 162 -21.38 -3.32 -1.31
CA PHE A 162 -21.53 -1.99 -0.72
C PHE A 162 -23.00 -1.58 -0.56
N GLN A 163 -23.84 -1.83 -1.56
CA GLN A 163 -25.28 -1.50 -1.50
C GLN A 163 -26.02 -2.30 -0.43
N THR A 164 -25.70 -3.58 -0.27
CA THR A 164 -26.39 -4.49 0.63
C THR A 164 -25.73 -4.63 2.00
N GLY A 165 -24.48 -4.17 2.16
CA GLY A 165 -23.66 -4.44 3.35
C GLY A 165 -23.26 -5.91 3.51
N ASN A 166 -23.47 -6.73 2.47
CA ASN A 166 -23.20 -8.17 2.52
C ASN A 166 -21.78 -8.48 2.06
N PHE A 167 -20.81 -8.18 2.90
CA PHE A 167 -19.41 -8.53 2.68
C PHE A 167 -19.06 -9.89 3.28
N PRO A 168 -18.16 -10.65 2.64
CA PRO A 168 -17.47 -11.72 3.35
C PRO A 168 -16.87 -11.18 4.65
N ARG A 169 -17.03 -11.94 5.76
CA ARG A 169 -16.47 -11.55 7.07
C ARG A 169 -17.12 -10.29 7.71
N ARG A 170 -18.33 -9.94 7.27
CA ARG A 170 -19.13 -8.82 7.83
C ARG A 170 -19.23 -8.90 9.35
N GLU A 171 -19.21 -10.09 9.93
CA GLU A 171 -19.31 -10.35 11.36
C GLU A 171 -18.15 -9.80 12.19
N TYR A 172 -17.05 -9.37 11.57
CA TYR A 172 -15.89 -8.76 12.23
C TYR A 172 -15.91 -7.22 12.22
N ILE A 173 -16.89 -6.61 11.55
CA ILE A 173 -17.00 -5.17 11.38
C ILE A 173 -18.25 -4.64 12.11
N SER A 174 -18.08 -3.60 12.94
CA SER A 174 -19.20 -2.98 13.63
C SER A 174 -20.18 -2.31 12.66
N GLN A 175 -21.43 -2.13 13.08
CA GLN A 175 -22.42 -1.44 12.24
C GLN A 175 -22.00 -0.01 11.92
N MET A 176 -21.41 0.69 12.88
CA MET A 176 -20.91 2.06 12.67
C MET A 176 -19.87 2.13 11.52
N VAL A 177 -18.91 1.20 11.49
CA VAL A 177 -17.91 1.16 10.40
C VAL A 177 -18.58 0.81 9.08
N MET A 178 -19.56 -0.09 9.08
CA MET A 178 -20.31 -0.44 7.88
C MET A 178 -21.09 0.75 7.32
N ASP A 179 -21.73 1.53 8.17
CA ASP A 179 -22.48 2.73 7.76
C ASP A 179 -21.53 3.77 7.16
N ILE A 180 -20.34 3.93 7.73
CA ILE A 180 -19.29 4.78 7.16
C ILE A 180 -18.89 4.28 5.77
N TRP A 181 -18.60 2.98 5.62
CA TRP A 181 -18.22 2.40 4.33
C TRP A 181 -19.30 2.61 3.27
N GLN A 182 -20.56 2.34 3.61
CA GLN A 182 -21.68 2.53 2.68
C GLN A 182 -21.87 4.00 2.28
N SER A 183 -21.71 4.93 3.22
CA SER A 183 -21.83 6.36 2.94
C SER A 183 -20.71 6.89 2.05
N GLN A 184 -19.48 6.43 2.25
CA GLN A 184 -18.32 6.84 1.44
C GLN A 184 -18.38 6.26 0.03
N TRP A 185 -18.86 5.02 -0.11
CA TRP A 185 -18.84 4.30 -1.37
C TRP A 185 -19.95 4.71 -2.33
N GLY A 186 -21.11 5.11 -1.83
CA GLY A 186 -22.21 5.59 -2.66
C GLY A 186 -21.90 6.81 -3.54
N GLN A 187 -20.72 7.41 -3.38
CA GLN A 187 -20.22 8.57 -4.13
C GLN A 187 -19.10 8.22 -5.13
N GLN A 188 -18.55 7.02 -5.10
CA GLN A 188 -17.49 6.58 -6.01
C GLN A 188 -18.05 5.70 -7.12
N ASN A 189 -18.50 6.33 -8.20
CA ASN A 189 -18.96 5.64 -9.41
C ASN A 189 -17.76 5.24 -10.28
N ASP A 190 -17.82 4.01 -10.84
CA ASP A 190 -17.01 3.50 -11.95
C ASP A 190 -15.49 3.28 -11.73
N LEU A 191 -15.11 2.68 -10.62
CA LEU A 191 -13.89 1.88 -10.64
C LEU A 191 -14.20 0.59 -11.43
N SER A 192 -13.90 0.62 -12.71
CA SER A 192 -14.22 -0.50 -13.57
C SER A 192 -13.22 -1.64 -13.39
N ASP A 193 -13.69 -2.84 -13.66
CA ASP A 193 -12.96 -4.11 -13.55
C ASP A 193 -11.57 -4.12 -14.23
N TYR A 194 -11.34 -3.26 -15.23
CA TYR A 194 -10.06 -3.19 -15.94
C TYR A 194 -8.96 -2.45 -15.15
N ILE A 195 -9.29 -1.53 -14.23
CA ILE A 195 -8.26 -0.76 -13.50
C ILE A 195 -7.42 -1.69 -12.64
N TRP A 196 -8.05 -2.50 -11.79
CA TRP A 196 -7.31 -3.41 -10.95
C TRP A 196 -6.58 -4.50 -11.77
N LYS A 197 -7.13 -4.90 -12.94
CA LYS A 197 -6.47 -5.83 -13.85
C LYS A 197 -5.21 -5.23 -14.47
N ASN A 198 -5.26 -3.98 -14.91
CA ASN A 198 -4.11 -3.27 -15.43
C ASN A 198 -3.05 -3.04 -14.34
N TRP A 199 -3.46 -2.74 -13.12
CA TRP A 199 -2.54 -2.67 -11.98
C TRP A 199 -1.89 -4.01 -11.66
N ALA A 200 -2.65 -5.09 -11.69
CA ALA A 200 -2.12 -6.44 -11.51
C ALA A 200 -1.08 -6.80 -12.59
N GLN A 201 -1.34 -6.42 -13.85
CA GLN A 201 -0.35 -6.54 -14.93
C GLN A 201 0.90 -5.72 -14.61
N MET A 202 0.79 -4.46 -14.23
CA MET A 202 1.93 -3.60 -13.88
C MET A 202 2.75 -4.19 -12.74
N VAL A 203 2.12 -4.75 -11.69
CA VAL A 203 2.84 -5.41 -10.58
C VAL A 203 3.63 -6.60 -11.10
N SER A 204 3.05 -7.41 -12.01
CA SER A 204 3.76 -8.53 -12.64
C SER A 204 4.98 -8.06 -13.45
N GLU A 205 4.84 -6.97 -14.18
CA GLU A 205 5.95 -6.40 -14.98
C GLU A 205 7.04 -5.77 -14.09
N LEU A 206 6.67 -5.07 -13.02
CA LEU A 206 7.60 -4.55 -12.03
C LEU A 206 8.38 -5.66 -11.33
N ASN A 207 7.71 -6.78 -10.99
CA ASN A 207 8.37 -7.96 -10.44
C ASN A 207 9.40 -8.53 -11.42
N LYS A 208 9.04 -8.71 -12.69
CA LYS A 208 9.96 -9.17 -13.74
C LYS A 208 11.14 -8.22 -13.95
N ALA A 209 10.92 -6.92 -13.80
CA ALA A 209 11.97 -5.91 -13.86
C ALA A 209 12.87 -5.90 -12.62
N GLY A 210 12.52 -6.63 -11.55
CA GLY A 210 13.26 -6.71 -10.29
C GLY A 210 13.11 -5.48 -9.41
N VAL A 211 12.01 -4.73 -9.55
CA VAL A 211 11.65 -3.65 -8.63
C VAL A 211 11.25 -4.25 -7.30
N PRO A 212 11.75 -3.74 -6.15
CA PRO A 212 11.30 -4.22 -4.85
C PRO A 212 9.80 -3.96 -4.65
N LEU A 213 9.03 -5.00 -4.33
CA LEU A 213 7.59 -4.92 -4.11
C LEU A 213 7.25 -5.33 -2.68
N MET A 214 6.29 -4.64 -2.07
CA MET A 214 5.72 -5.01 -0.76
C MET A 214 4.23 -5.26 -0.89
N VAL A 215 3.77 -6.34 -0.26
CA VAL A 215 2.34 -6.61 -0.11
C VAL A 215 1.76 -5.66 0.94
N GLY A 216 0.70 -4.94 0.58
CA GLY A 216 -0.05 -4.03 1.45
C GLY A 216 -1.52 -4.03 1.08
N THR A 217 -2.38 -3.53 1.97
CA THR A 217 -3.83 -3.59 1.78
C THR A 217 -4.55 -2.26 1.96
N ASP A 218 -3.86 -1.21 2.42
CA ASP A 218 -4.48 0.06 2.78
C ASP A 218 -5.65 -0.13 3.76
N LEU A 219 -5.35 -0.76 4.91
CA LEU A 219 -6.31 -0.99 5.98
C LEU A 219 -6.97 0.35 6.36
N MET A 220 -8.27 0.36 6.53
CA MET A 220 -9.24 1.45 6.69
C MET A 220 -9.98 1.81 5.38
N PHE A 221 -9.49 1.41 4.22
CA PHE A 221 -10.27 1.53 3.00
C PHE A 221 -11.54 0.65 3.07
N PRO A 222 -12.70 1.13 2.60
CA PRO A 222 -13.94 0.36 2.62
C PRO A 222 -13.79 -1.01 1.95
N GLY A 223 -14.26 -2.07 2.62
CA GLY A 223 -14.15 -3.45 2.13
C GLY A 223 -12.83 -4.15 2.45
N ILE A 224 -11.88 -3.49 3.11
CA ILE A 224 -10.61 -4.08 3.53
C ILE A 224 -10.72 -4.62 4.96
N PHE A 225 -10.55 -5.93 5.12
CA PHE A 225 -10.70 -6.62 6.40
C PHE A 225 -9.35 -6.94 7.04
N PRO A 226 -9.11 -6.54 8.31
CA PRO A 226 -7.86 -6.81 9.01
C PRO A 226 -7.53 -8.32 9.02
N GLY A 227 -6.27 -8.65 8.70
CA GLY A 227 -5.77 -10.02 8.70
C GLY A 227 -6.24 -10.90 7.53
N TYR A 228 -7.30 -10.51 6.81
CA TYR A 228 -7.82 -11.29 5.67
C TYR A 228 -7.39 -10.72 4.32
N SER A 229 -7.52 -9.42 4.14
CA SER A 229 -7.28 -8.79 2.82
C SER A 229 -5.84 -8.90 2.35
N VAL A 230 -4.87 -9.10 3.24
CA VAL A 230 -3.49 -9.39 2.87
C VAL A 230 -3.34 -10.68 2.06
N HIS A 231 -4.12 -11.70 2.40
CA HIS A 231 -4.14 -12.94 1.63
C HIS A 231 -4.82 -12.77 0.28
N GLU A 232 -5.86 -11.94 0.23
CA GLU A 232 -6.58 -11.61 -1.01
C GLU A 232 -5.69 -10.79 -1.97
N GLU A 233 -4.91 -9.86 -1.46
CA GLU A 233 -3.89 -9.13 -2.25
C GLU A 233 -2.88 -10.11 -2.84
N MET A 234 -2.35 -11.04 -2.05
CA MET A 234 -1.41 -12.05 -2.55
C MET A 234 -2.03 -12.94 -3.63
N VAL A 235 -3.32 -13.30 -3.51
CA VAL A 235 -4.04 -14.08 -4.54
C VAL A 235 -4.15 -13.29 -5.85
N ILE A 236 -4.41 -11.98 -5.78
CA ILE A 236 -4.43 -11.12 -6.98
C ILE A 236 -3.07 -11.16 -7.69
N TRP A 237 -1.98 -11.08 -6.94
CA TRP A 237 -0.63 -11.13 -7.51
C TRP A 237 -0.34 -12.48 -8.19
N GLN A 238 -0.75 -13.60 -7.60
CA GLN A 238 -0.60 -14.91 -8.22
C GLN A 238 -1.44 -15.02 -9.52
N GLN A 239 -2.67 -14.50 -9.50
CA GLN A 239 -3.51 -14.44 -10.70
C GLN A 239 -2.90 -13.57 -11.81
N ALA A 240 -2.10 -12.58 -11.46
CA ALA A 240 -1.32 -11.77 -12.39
C ALA A 240 -0.05 -12.47 -12.90
N GLY A 241 0.22 -13.71 -12.48
CA GLY A 241 1.35 -14.52 -12.92
C GLY A 241 2.65 -14.28 -12.15
N ILE A 242 2.61 -13.67 -10.98
CA ILE A 242 3.78 -13.54 -10.11
C ILE A 242 4.02 -14.89 -9.42
N PRO A 243 5.27 -15.43 -9.43
CA PRO A 243 5.59 -16.67 -8.73
C PRO A 243 5.29 -16.58 -7.23
N ALA A 244 4.70 -17.63 -6.66
CA ALA A 244 4.31 -17.65 -5.24
C ALA A 244 5.49 -17.37 -4.30
N VAL A 245 6.72 -17.80 -4.66
CA VAL A 245 7.93 -17.50 -3.88
C VAL A 245 8.22 -16.00 -3.82
N ASP A 246 8.01 -15.25 -4.91
CA ASP A 246 8.24 -13.81 -4.95
C ASP A 246 7.15 -13.09 -4.17
N ILE A 247 5.90 -13.55 -4.23
CA ILE A 247 4.79 -13.03 -3.42
C ILE A 247 5.09 -13.20 -1.92
N LEU A 248 5.52 -14.40 -1.50
CA LEU A 248 5.89 -14.65 -0.11
C LEU A 248 7.06 -13.78 0.35
N ARG A 249 8.06 -13.57 -0.51
CA ARG A 249 9.17 -12.64 -0.21
C ARG A 249 8.68 -11.21 -0.04
N SER A 250 7.78 -10.76 -0.92
CA SER A 250 7.17 -9.42 -0.87
C SER A 250 6.26 -9.21 0.35
N ALA A 251 5.79 -10.31 0.98
CA ALA A 251 5.00 -10.28 2.21
C ALA A 251 5.85 -10.50 3.48
N THR A 252 7.13 -10.83 3.37
CA THR A 252 7.96 -11.23 4.52
C THR A 252 9.33 -10.54 4.53
N ILE A 253 10.30 -11.06 3.78
CA ILE A 253 11.69 -10.58 3.87
C ILE A 253 11.87 -9.19 3.27
N VAL A 254 11.17 -8.84 2.19
CA VAL A 254 11.29 -7.52 1.56
C VAL A 254 10.83 -6.41 2.52
N PRO A 255 9.62 -6.46 3.13
CA PRO A 255 9.23 -5.46 4.13
C PRO A 255 10.11 -5.48 5.38
N ALA A 256 10.60 -6.65 5.81
CA ALA A 256 11.54 -6.72 6.94
C ALA A 256 12.86 -5.98 6.63
N GLN A 257 13.41 -6.16 5.44
CA GLN A 257 14.61 -5.44 4.99
C GLN A 257 14.34 -3.95 4.81
N PHE A 258 13.21 -3.58 4.22
CA PHE A 258 12.78 -2.20 4.05
C PHE A 258 12.75 -1.45 5.40
N MET A 259 12.22 -2.10 6.44
CA MET A 259 12.12 -1.57 7.80
C MET A 259 13.43 -1.69 8.62
N GLY A 260 14.54 -2.15 8.03
CA GLY A 260 15.78 -2.39 8.76
C GLY A 260 15.73 -3.56 9.75
N LEU A 261 14.76 -4.46 9.62
CA LEU A 261 14.54 -5.60 10.53
C LEU A 261 14.95 -6.95 9.93
N GLY A 262 15.59 -6.95 8.76
CA GLY A 262 15.94 -8.16 8.02
C GLY A 262 16.79 -9.17 8.80
N GLU A 263 17.66 -8.70 9.72
CA GLU A 263 18.44 -9.58 10.62
C GLU A 263 17.60 -10.25 11.72
N ARG A 264 16.40 -9.73 11.99
CA ARG A 264 15.53 -10.19 13.09
C ARG A 264 14.26 -10.88 12.61
N LEU A 265 13.75 -10.52 11.44
CA LEU A 265 12.44 -10.94 10.92
C LEU A 265 12.53 -11.28 9.42
N GLY A 266 11.43 -11.80 8.88
CA GLY A 266 11.19 -11.95 7.44
C GLY A 266 11.70 -13.27 6.84
N SER A 267 12.47 -14.07 7.58
CA SER A 267 12.88 -15.41 7.14
C SER A 267 12.99 -16.38 8.33
N VAL A 268 12.91 -17.67 8.05
CA VAL A 268 13.11 -18.73 9.03
C VAL A 268 14.60 -19.07 9.08
N SER A 269 15.29 -18.59 10.12
CA SER A 269 16.71 -18.84 10.35
C SER A 269 17.01 -18.82 11.85
N GLU A 270 18.03 -19.55 12.28
CA GLU A 270 18.51 -19.51 13.65
C GLU A 270 18.89 -18.09 14.08
N GLY A 271 18.61 -17.73 15.32
CA GLY A 271 18.89 -16.42 15.89
C GLY A 271 17.85 -15.34 15.59
N LYS A 272 16.91 -15.57 14.66
CA LYS A 272 15.80 -14.63 14.41
C LYS A 272 14.65 -14.80 15.40
N THR A 273 13.88 -13.72 15.54
CA THR A 273 12.67 -13.73 16.37
C THR A 273 11.65 -14.72 15.81
N ALA A 274 11.20 -15.64 16.63
CA ALA A 274 10.20 -16.63 16.25
C ALA A 274 8.82 -15.98 16.07
N SER A 275 8.61 -15.38 14.88
CA SER A 275 7.32 -14.88 14.37
C SER A 275 7.00 -15.67 13.12
N LEU A 276 6.26 -16.78 13.28
CA LEU A 276 6.05 -17.82 12.28
C LEU A 276 4.57 -18.13 12.15
N VAL A 277 4.14 -18.46 10.95
CA VAL A 277 2.79 -18.96 10.66
C VAL A 277 2.91 -20.37 10.09
N LEU A 278 2.25 -21.34 10.72
CA LEU A 278 2.13 -22.70 10.21
C LEU A 278 0.83 -22.80 9.40
N VAL A 279 0.93 -23.25 8.17
CA VAL A 279 -0.22 -23.44 7.27
C VAL A 279 -0.33 -24.89 6.82
N ARG A 280 -1.55 -25.38 6.53
CA ARG A 280 -1.78 -26.78 6.14
C ARG A 280 -1.34 -27.07 4.72
N GLY A 281 -1.63 -26.17 3.81
CA GLY A 281 -1.30 -26.33 2.39
C GLY A 281 0.08 -25.80 2.05
N ASN A 282 0.55 -26.12 0.85
CA ASN A 282 1.79 -25.58 0.32
C ASN A 282 1.55 -24.21 -0.37
N PRO A 283 1.95 -23.08 0.24
CA PRO A 283 1.73 -21.77 -0.36
C PRO A 283 2.60 -21.51 -1.60
N LEU A 284 3.60 -22.33 -1.89
CA LEU A 284 4.38 -22.25 -3.11
C LEU A 284 3.63 -22.82 -4.33
N GLU A 285 2.69 -23.73 -4.12
CA GLU A 285 1.80 -24.26 -5.16
C GLU A 285 0.59 -23.37 -5.37
N ASP A 286 -0.05 -22.96 -4.28
CA ASP A 286 -1.22 -22.07 -4.29
C ASP A 286 -1.10 -21.09 -3.12
N ILE A 287 -0.95 -19.82 -3.43
CA ILE A 287 -0.78 -18.77 -2.41
C ILE A 287 -2.01 -18.66 -1.48
N SER A 288 -3.19 -19.09 -1.91
CA SER A 288 -4.40 -19.11 -1.09
C SER A 288 -4.27 -20.01 0.14
N ASN A 289 -3.34 -20.98 0.11
CA ASN A 289 -3.01 -21.84 1.26
C ASN A 289 -2.46 -21.05 2.47
N THR A 290 -1.99 -19.82 2.28
CA THR A 290 -1.64 -18.91 3.39
C THR A 290 -2.82 -18.62 4.31
N GLN A 291 -4.06 -18.80 3.86
CA GLN A 291 -5.27 -18.66 4.69
C GLN A 291 -5.55 -19.87 5.58
N GLN A 292 -4.94 -21.03 5.28
CA GLN A 292 -5.15 -22.27 6.03
C GLN A 292 -4.26 -22.34 7.28
N ILE A 293 -4.37 -21.33 8.14
CA ILE A 293 -3.53 -21.15 9.32
C ILE A 293 -3.83 -22.24 10.36
N GLU A 294 -2.84 -23.05 10.70
CA GLU A 294 -2.89 -24.08 11.73
C GLU A 294 -2.51 -23.54 13.10
N SER A 295 -1.41 -22.76 13.15
CA SER A 295 -0.93 -22.14 14.38
C SER A 295 -0.04 -20.95 14.07
N VAL A 296 0.20 -20.12 15.08
CA VAL A 296 1.05 -18.93 14.98
C VAL A 296 2.04 -18.93 16.14
N PHE A 297 3.30 -18.60 15.83
CA PHE A 297 4.27 -18.16 16.83
C PHE A 297 4.43 -16.65 16.69
N LEU A 298 4.18 -15.91 17.73
CA LEU A 298 4.36 -14.46 17.77
C LEU A 298 5.39 -14.09 18.83
N ARG A 299 6.59 -13.68 18.38
CA ARG A 299 7.72 -13.38 19.27
C ARG A 299 8.02 -14.51 20.27
N GLY A 300 7.95 -15.76 19.81
CA GLY A 300 8.17 -16.95 20.61
C GLY A 300 6.96 -17.48 21.36
N GLN A 301 5.87 -16.70 21.46
CA GLN A 301 4.62 -17.19 22.06
C GLN A 301 3.84 -18.03 21.06
N TYR A 302 3.45 -19.23 21.44
CA TYR A 302 2.67 -20.14 20.62
C TYR A 302 1.17 -19.90 20.79
N PHE A 303 0.45 -19.85 19.67
CA PHE A 303 -1.01 -19.80 19.58
C PHE A 303 -1.49 -20.98 18.75
N SER A 304 -2.21 -21.89 19.39
CA SER A 304 -2.86 -23.01 18.71
C SER A 304 -4.04 -22.57 17.85
N ARG A 305 -4.55 -23.44 16.98
CA ARG A 305 -5.78 -23.16 16.24
C ARG A 305 -6.94 -22.77 17.17
N GLN A 306 -7.07 -23.44 18.30
CA GLN A 306 -8.10 -23.15 19.29
C GLN A 306 -7.94 -21.75 19.91
N ASP A 307 -6.70 -21.31 20.17
CA ASP A 307 -6.44 -19.96 20.67
C ASP A 307 -6.82 -18.91 19.62
N LEU A 308 -6.45 -19.17 18.35
CA LEU A 308 -6.80 -18.27 17.24
C LEU A 308 -8.31 -18.20 17.01
N ASP A 309 -9.03 -19.31 17.09
CA ASP A 309 -10.49 -19.35 16.97
C ASP A 309 -11.15 -18.56 18.10
N ARG A 310 -10.65 -18.67 19.33
CA ARG A 310 -11.13 -17.87 20.46
C ARG A 310 -10.92 -16.37 20.23
N LEU A 311 -9.75 -15.95 19.72
CA LEU A 311 -9.51 -14.53 19.36
C LEU A 311 -10.46 -14.03 18.28
N LEU A 312 -10.75 -14.86 17.27
CA LEU A 312 -11.72 -14.52 16.22
C LEU A 312 -13.14 -14.39 16.79
N ASP A 313 -13.55 -15.28 17.71
CA ASP A 313 -14.85 -15.17 18.37
C ASP A 313 -14.95 -13.95 19.28
N GLU A 314 -13.88 -13.55 19.94
CA GLU A 314 -13.81 -12.30 20.69
C GLU A 314 -13.95 -11.09 19.76
N ALA A 315 -13.26 -11.07 18.62
CA ALA A 315 -13.38 -10.01 17.61
C ALA A 315 -14.83 -9.88 17.10
N LYS A 316 -15.51 -11.02 16.83
CA LYS A 316 -16.94 -11.02 16.45
C LYS A 316 -17.85 -10.43 17.54
N LYS A 317 -17.56 -10.70 18.82
CA LYS A 317 -18.34 -10.15 19.93
C LYS A 317 -18.15 -8.63 20.03
N LEU A 318 -16.92 -8.14 19.85
CA LEU A 318 -16.60 -6.70 19.86
C LEU A 318 -17.22 -5.95 18.68
N ALA A 319 -17.40 -6.60 17.53
CA ALA A 319 -18.04 -6.02 16.36
C ALA A 319 -19.57 -5.90 16.47
N ARG A 320 -20.20 -6.62 17.40
CA ARG A 320 -21.64 -6.50 17.66
C ARG A 320 -21.96 -5.22 18.43
N PRO A 321 -23.11 -4.57 18.14
CA PRO A 321 -23.53 -3.38 18.89
C PRO A 321 -23.86 -3.72 20.34
#